data_0a69da6028d3eed06ad450512de7ffd0
#
_entry.id   0a69da6028d3eed06ad450512de7ffd0
#
_cell.length_a   1.000
_cell.length_b   1.000
_cell.length_c   1.000
_cell.angle_alpha   90.00
_cell.angle_beta   90.00
_cell.angle_gamma   90.00
#
_symmetry.space_group_name_H-M   'P 1'
#
loop_
_entity.id
_entity.type
_entity.pdbx_description
1 polymer ?
#
loop_
_entity_poly.entity_id
_entity_poly.type
_entity_poly.pdbx_seq_one_letter_code
_entity_poly.pdbx_strand_id
1 'polypeptide(L)'
;MFKTLKRLGAYMGRRKWLLPCSVGLSAVNGLLSLVPFILLWLVVRMLLTAEHDLADTPLWDYALAAFIVSVTNVLLYFAALILSHLAAFRIETNMRRKAMQRLMRVPLGFFDTQNTGRMRKIIDEDSGQTHTFVAHLLPDVASCVVAPIGVIVLLFSVDWQLGAAAMIPLIGAIGIMGYMMNPKNNQFQRLYLDAQEKMGAEAVEYVRGIPVVKVFQQTVFSFKRFYDSIISYRDLVIKCTLVWHTPMSFYILAINAFAFVLVPTAIILIGHGGDTTTIVANVILYVVIAPLIASNVMKAMYLSQDLFMANEAVERLEQLTHIAPLSQHDDPKRAEAYDIRFNNVSFR
;
A
#
# COMPACT_ATOMS: atom_id res chain seq x y z
N MET A 1 -1.58 1.00 -12.08
CA MET A 1 -2.77 1.22 -11.25
C MET A 1 -4.08 1.09 -12.02
N PHE A 2 -4.41 1.94 -12.99
CA PHE A 2 -5.68 1.89 -13.74
C PHE A 2 -5.95 0.54 -14.43
N LYS A 3 -4.93 -0.10 -15.01
CA LYS A 3 -5.04 -1.41 -15.65
C LYS A 3 -5.45 -2.48 -14.64
N THR A 4 -4.81 -2.51 -13.47
CA THR A 4 -5.10 -3.45 -12.38
C THR A 4 -6.51 -3.23 -11.83
N LEU A 5 -6.92 -1.97 -11.60
CA LEU A 5 -8.27 -1.61 -11.18
C LEU A 5 -9.35 -2.04 -12.18
N LYS A 6 -9.11 -1.87 -13.49
CA LYS A 6 -10.03 -2.34 -14.54
C LYS A 6 -10.19 -3.86 -14.51
N ARG A 7 -9.09 -4.60 -14.31
CA ARG A 7 -9.10 -6.07 -14.17
C ARG A 7 -9.88 -6.49 -12.93
N LEU A 8 -9.60 -5.89 -11.76
CA LEU A 8 -10.32 -6.15 -10.51
C LEU A 8 -11.81 -5.75 -10.59
N GLY A 9 -12.14 -4.68 -11.30
CA GLY A 9 -13.50 -4.24 -11.55
C GLY A 9 -14.41 -5.31 -12.21
N ALA A 10 -13.82 -6.23 -12.99
CA ALA A 10 -14.55 -7.35 -13.59
C ALA A 10 -15.05 -8.37 -12.54
N TYR A 11 -14.47 -8.37 -11.34
CA TYR A 11 -14.85 -9.23 -10.22
C TYR A 11 -15.83 -8.58 -9.24
N MET A 12 -16.11 -7.27 -9.35
CA MET A 12 -17.01 -6.54 -8.43
C MET A 12 -18.50 -6.87 -8.61
N GLY A 13 -18.91 -7.35 -9.79
CA GLY A 13 -20.31 -7.66 -10.09
C GLY A 13 -21.20 -6.40 -10.12
N ARG A 14 -22.40 -6.47 -9.50
CA ARG A 14 -23.39 -5.38 -9.51
C ARG A 14 -23.04 -4.17 -8.62
N ARG A 15 -22.11 -4.29 -7.67
CA ARG A 15 -21.79 -3.22 -6.69
C ARG A 15 -20.51 -2.45 -7.04
N LYS A 16 -20.34 -2.08 -8.30
CA LYS A 16 -19.17 -1.33 -8.78
C LYS A 16 -19.02 0.07 -8.16
N TRP A 17 -20.10 0.63 -7.64
CA TRP A 17 -20.13 1.96 -7.03
C TRP A 17 -19.43 2.05 -5.67
N LEU A 18 -19.20 0.92 -4.97
CA LEU A 18 -18.57 0.90 -3.65
C LEU A 18 -17.17 1.52 -3.66
N LEU A 19 -16.35 1.19 -4.66
CA LEU A 19 -14.98 1.73 -4.77
C LEU A 19 -14.95 3.23 -5.06
N PRO A 20 -15.65 3.76 -6.08
CA PRO A 20 -15.69 5.20 -6.31
C PRO A 20 -16.17 5.99 -5.09
N CYS A 21 -17.18 5.49 -4.37
CA CYS A 21 -17.67 6.13 -3.14
C CYS A 21 -16.61 6.12 -2.03
N SER A 22 -15.93 5.00 -1.83
CA SER A 22 -14.83 4.92 -0.85
C SER A 22 -13.71 5.90 -1.17
N VAL A 23 -13.28 5.95 -2.44
CA VAL A 23 -12.24 6.86 -2.92
C VAL A 23 -12.68 8.33 -2.76
N GLY A 24 -13.94 8.64 -3.08
CA GLY A 24 -14.51 10.00 -2.90
C GLY A 24 -14.55 10.42 -1.44
N LEU A 25 -15.04 9.56 -0.53
CA LEU A 25 -15.03 9.83 0.91
C LEU A 25 -13.60 10.00 1.45
N SER A 26 -12.65 9.21 0.96
CA SER A 26 -11.25 9.32 1.36
C SER A 26 -10.60 10.62 0.86
N ALA A 27 -10.97 11.10 -0.32
CA ALA A 27 -10.53 12.41 -0.83
C ALA A 27 -11.06 13.55 0.05
N VAL A 28 -12.36 13.51 0.40
CA VAL A 28 -12.96 14.49 1.34
C VAL A 28 -12.28 14.42 2.70
N ASN A 29 -12.03 13.22 3.23
CA ASN A 29 -11.28 13.01 4.47
C ASN A 29 -9.89 13.65 4.41
N GLY A 30 -9.16 13.48 3.29
CA GLY A 30 -7.85 14.11 3.09
C GLY A 30 -7.88 15.64 3.18
N LEU A 31 -8.91 16.31 2.63
CA LEU A 31 -9.07 17.75 2.77
C LEU A 31 -9.51 18.14 4.18
N LEU A 32 -10.47 17.43 4.75
CA LEU A 32 -11.00 17.71 6.08
C LEU A 32 -9.92 17.56 7.16
N SER A 33 -8.90 16.72 6.93
CA SER A 33 -7.77 16.54 7.85
C SER A 33 -6.93 17.81 8.04
N LEU A 34 -7.04 18.81 7.16
CA LEU A 34 -6.34 20.09 7.27
C LEU A 34 -7.06 21.06 8.23
N VAL A 35 -8.37 20.93 8.36
CA VAL A 35 -9.19 21.90 9.10
C VAL A 35 -8.79 22.03 10.58
N PRO A 36 -8.49 20.97 11.34
CA PRO A 36 -8.04 21.10 12.72
C PRO A 36 -6.74 21.92 12.85
N PHE A 37 -5.82 21.80 11.88
CA PHE A 37 -4.58 22.59 11.86
C PHE A 37 -4.84 24.06 11.57
N ILE A 38 -5.79 24.36 10.68
CA ILE A 38 -6.22 25.74 10.40
C ILE A 38 -6.86 26.36 11.63
N LEU A 39 -7.74 25.63 12.31
CA LEU A 39 -8.39 26.11 13.55
C LEU A 39 -7.36 26.32 14.66
N LEU A 40 -6.41 25.42 14.82
CA LEU A 40 -5.31 25.59 15.77
C LEU A 40 -4.46 26.83 15.45
N TRP A 41 -4.15 27.04 14.17
CA TRP A 41 -3.42 28.25 13.74
C TRP A 41 -4.18 29.53 14.05
N LEU A 42 -5.50 29.54 13.83
CA LEU A 42 -6.34 30.71 14.21
C LEU A 42 -6.29 30.97 15.70
N VAL A 43 -6.37 29.93 16.54
CA VAL A 43 -6.22 30.03 17.99
C VAL A 43 -4.85 30.60 18.36
N VAL A 44 -3.77 30.04 17.81
CA VAL A 44 -2.40 30.52 18.07
C VAL A 44 -2.25 32.00 17.66
N ARG A 45 -2.76 32.35 16.47
CA ARG A 45 -2.74 33.73 16.00
C ARG A 45 -3.48 34.69 16.95
N MET A 46 -4.68 34.29 17.40
CA MET A 46 -5.45 35.07 18.38
C MET A 46 -4.69 35.28 19.70
N LEU A 47 -4.09 34.18 20.22
CA LEU A 47 -3.31 34.25 21.47
C LEU A 47 -2.08 35.14 21.36
N LEU A 48 -1.43 35.19 20.22
CA LEU A 48 -0.24 36.01 19.98
C LEU A 48 -0.59 37.48 19.70
N THR A 49 -1.79 37.76 19.15
CA THR A 49 -2.25 39.14 18.84
C THR A 49 -3.11 39.77 19.93
N ALA A 50 -3.58 38.99 20.92
CA ALA A 50 -4.40 39.49 21.99
C ALA A 50 -3.58 40.40 22.93
N GLU A 51 -3.74 41.71 22.81
CA GLU A 51 -3.13 42.67 23.73
C GLU A 51 -3.87 42.76 25.08
N HIS A 52 -5.17 42.43 25.16
CA HIS A 52 -5.98 42.47 26.36
C HIS A 52 -7.15 41.48 26.32
N ASP A 53 -7.43 40.83 27.44
CA ASP A 53 -8.57 39.97 27.78
C ASP A 53 -8.82 38.73 26.88
N LEU A 54 -8.20 37.63 27.27
CA LEU A 54 -8.48 36.30 26.75
C LEU A 54 -9.94 35.83 27.00
N ALA A 55 -10.65 36.50 27.90
CA ALA A 55 -12.03 36.16 28.27
C ALA A 55 -13.02 36.43 27.13
N ASP A 56 -12.76 37.43 26.28
CA ASP A 56 -13.63 37.78 25.15
C ASP A 56 -13.29 37.02 23.83
N THR A 57 -12.25 36.20 23.85
CA THR A 57 -11.87 35.45 22.65
C THR A 57 -12.64 34.12 22.55
N PRO A 58 -13.18 33.73 21.36
CA PRO A 58 -13.95 32.51 21.19
C PRO A 58 -13.07 31.22 21.09
N LEU A 59 -12.05 31.13 21.98
CA LEU A 59 -11.09 30.02 22.00
C LEU A 59 -11.78 28.67 22.18
N TRP A 60 -12.81 28.65 23.04
CA TRP A 60 -13.59 27.42 23.28
C TRP A 60 -14.33 26.97 22.03
N ASP A 61 -14.90 27.89 21.25
CA ASP A 61 -15.63 27.56 20.03
C ASP A 61 -14.70 26.96 18.96
N TYR A 62 -13.48 27.50 18.79
CA TYR A 62 -12.47 26.94 17.89
C TYR A 62 -11.98 25.59 18.37
N ALA A 63 -11.75 25.40 19.66
CA ALA A 63 -11.35 24.11 20.20
C ALA A 63 -12.45 23.06 20.01
N LEU A 64 -13.72 23.41 20.29
CA LEU A 64 -14.87 22.55 20.08
C LEU A 64 -15.06 22.24 18.60
N ALA A 65 -14.93 23.19 17.71
CA ALA A 65 -14.99 23.00 16.26
C ALA A 65 -13.89 22.05 15.78
N ALA A 66 -12.64 22.24 16.24
CA ALA A 66 -11.53 21.37 15.90
C ALA A 66 -11.78 19.92 16.36
N PHE A 67 -12.33 19.73 17.56
CA PHE A 67 -12.73 18.43 18.09
C PHE A 67 -13.82 17.78 17.24
N ILE A 68 -14.91 18.50 16.94
CA ILE A 68 -16.03 17.99 16.13
C ILE A 68 -15.55 17.60 14.73
N VAL A 69 -14.73 18.46 14.10
CA VAL A 69 -14.17 18.16 12.76
C VAL A 69 -13.25 16.95 12.80
N SER A 70 -12.42 16.81 13.84
CA SER A 70 -11.54 15.64 13.98
C SER A 70 -12.33 14.35 14.14
N VAL A 71 -13.38 14.34 14.97
CA VAL A 71 -14.28 13.19 15.12
C VAL A 71 -14.98 12.88 13.80
N THR A 72 -15.51 13.90 13.12
CA THR A 72 -16.16 13.73 11.82
C THR A 72 -15.19 13.14 10.78
N ASN A 73 -13.94 13.60 10.77
CA ASN A 73 -12.89 13.12 9.90
C ASN A 73 -12.62 11.62 10.11
N VAL A 74 -12.52 11.18 11.37
CA VAL A 74 -12.35 9.76 11.71
C VAL A 74 -13.56 8.93 11.26
N LEU A 75 -14.78 9.42 11.46
CA LEU A 75 -16.00 8.72 11.04
C LEU A 75 -16.11 8.61 9.51
N LEU A 76 -15.73 9.66 8.77
CA LEU A 76 -15.68 9.63 7.31
C LEU A 76 -14.66 8.63 6.79
N TYR A 77 -13.46 8.60 7.37
CA TYR A 77 -12.44 7.61 7.02
C TYR A 77 -12.92 6.19 7.32
N PHE A 78 -13.53 5.97 8.46
CA PHE A 78 -14.11 4.68 8.83
C PHE A 78 -15.20 4.24 7.82
N ALA A 79 -16.09 5.15 7.41
CA ALA A 79 -17.09 4.88 6.38
C ALA A 79 -16.43 4.54 5.03
N ALA A 80 -15.38 5.25 4.62
CA ALA A 80 -14.62 4.96 3.42
C ALA A 80 -14.01 3.54 3.48
N LEU A 81 -13.43 3.15 4.63
CA LEU A 81 -12.88 1.81 4.84
C LEU A 81 -13.95 0.71 4.82
N ILE A 82 -15.12 0.93 5.41
CA ILE A 82 -16.23 -0.05 5.33
C ILE A 82 -16.57 -0.33 3.86
N LEU A 83 -16.72 0.71 3.04
CA LEU A 83 -17.07 0.56 1.62
C LEU A 83 -15.98 -0.17 0.84
N SER A 84 -14.70 0.13 1.10
CA SER A 84 -13.56 -0.53 0.45
C SER A 84 -13.44 -1.99 0.87
N HIS A 85 -13.62 -2.32 2.16
CA HIS A 85 -13.63 -3.70 2.64
C HIS A 85 -14.78 -4.53 2.04
N LEU A 86 -15.99 -3.98 1.96
CA LEU A 86 -17.12 -4.64 1.30
C LEU A 86 -16.82 -4.93 -0.18
N ALA A 87 -16.15 -4.01 -0.87
CA ALA A 87 -15.70 -4.23 -2.24
C ALA A 87 -14.60 -5.29 -2.32
N ALA A 88 -13.61 -5.23 -1.44
CA ALA A 88 -12.47 -6.14 -1.38
C ALA A 88 -12.90 -7.58 -1.13
N PHE A 89 -13.72 -7.85 -0.11
CA PHE A 89 -14.27 -9.19 0.16
C PHE A 89 -15.04 -9.76 -1.03
N ARG A 90 -15.75 -8.91 -1.76
CA ARG A 90 -16.50 -9.34 -2.93
C ARG A 90 -15.59 -9.70 -4.10
N ILE A 91 -14.56 -8.89 -4.35
CA ILE A 91 -13.55 -9.15 -5.38
C ILE A 91 -12.86 -10.46 -5.05
N GLU A 92 -12.32 -10.60 -3.86
CA GLU A 92 -11.61 -11.80 -3.38
C GLU A 92 -12.46 -13.07 -3.53
N THR A 93 -13.69 -13.05 -3.02
CA THR A 93 -14.61 -14.19 -3.12
C THR A 93 -14.92 -14.55 -4.57
N ASN A 94 -15.16 -13.56 -5.43
CA ASN A 94 -15.46 -13.81 -6.84
C ASN A 94 -14.21 -14.28 -7.61
N MET A 95 -13.01 -13.82 -7.25
CA MET A 95 -11.76 -14.32 -7.81
C MET A 95 -11.56 -15.80 -7.48
N ARG A 96 -11.67 -16.18 -6.21
CA ARG A 96 -11.59 -17.58 -5.76
C ARG A 96 -12.65 -18.45 -6.46
N ARG A 97 -13.90 -17.98 -6.52
CA ARG A 97 -14.99 -18.70 -7.18
C ARG A 97 -14.69 -18.94 -8.65
N LYS A 98 -14.27 -17.94 -9.40
CA LYS A 98 -13.93 -18.08 -10.82
C LYS A 98 -12.76 -19.03 -11.04
N ALA A 99 -11.71 -18.94 -10.22
CA ALA A 99 -10.57 -19.84 -10.28
C ALA A 99 -10.99 -21.28 -10.03
N MET A 100 -11.76 -21.55 -8.97
CA MET A 100 -12.27 -22.89 -8.66
C MET A 100 -13.19 -23.45 -9.76
N GLN A 101 -14.12 -22.61 -10.26
CA GLN A 101 -14.99 -23.03 -11.39
C GLN A 101 -14.20 -23.38 -12.63
N ARG A 102 -13.07 -22.69 -12.87
CA ARG A 102 -12.20 -23.01 -13.99
C ARG A 102 -11.44 -24.32 -13.78
N LEU A 103 -10.86 -24.51 -12.61
CA LEU A 103 -10.16 -25.74 -12.26
C LEU A 103 -11.05 -27.00 -12.36
N MET A 104 -12.33 -26.89 -12.01
CA MET A 104 -13.27 -28.01 -12.19
C MET A 104 -13.54 -28.38 -13.67
N ARG A 105 -13.14 -27.56 -14.61
CA ARG A 105 -13.34 -27.79 -16.06
C ARG A 105 -12.06 -28.09 -16.80
N VAL A 106 -10.92 -28.14 -16.13
CA VAL A 106 -9.61 -28.42 -16.72
C VAL A 106 -9.42 -29.95 -16.87
N PRO A 107 -8.73 -30.43 -17.89
CA PRO A 107 -8.39 -31.86 -18.05
C PRO A 107 -7.59 -32.39 -16.86
N LEU A 108 -7.80 -33.67 -16.48
CA LEU A 108 -7.11 -34.28 -15.32
C LEU A 108 -5.57 -34.27 -15.47
N GLY A 109 -5.03 -34.46 -16.67
CA GLY A 109 -3.59 -34.38 -16.92
C GLY A 109 -2.94 -33.02 -16.57
N PHE A 110 -3.72 -31.95 -16.44
CA PHE A 110 -3.22 -30.70 -15.92
C PHE A 110 -2.70 -30.83 -14.47
N PHE A 111 -3.41 -31.61 -13.64
CA PHE A 111 -3.03 -31.78 -12.23
C PHE A 111 -1.79 -32.66 -12.04
N ASP A 112 -1.44 -33.49 -13.03
CA ASP A 112 -0.21 -34.28 -13.01
C ASP A 112 1.04 -33.40 -13.20
N THR A 113 0.89 -32.30 -13.94
CA THR A 113 2.00 -31.38 -14.26
C THR A 113 2.11 -30.19 -13.30
N GLN A 114 1.07 -29.91 -12.53
CA GLN A 114 1.00 -28.74 -11.63
C GLN A 114 1.10 -29.14 -10.17
N ASN A 115 1.87 -28.36 -9.42
CA ASN A 115 1.96 -28.53 -7.97
C ASN A 115 0.70 -28.00 -7.29
N THR A 116 -0.02 -28.87 -6.55
CA THR A 116 -1.24 -28.51 -5.80
C THR A 116 -1.00 -27.41 -4.77
N GLY A 117 0.18 -27.39 -4.13
CA GLY A 117 0.57 -26.32 -3.21
C GLY A 117 0.67 -24.96 -3.88
N ARG A 118 1.22 -24.90 -5.12
CA ARG A 118 1.27 -23.67 -5.92
C ARG A 118 -0.13 -23.18 -6.29
N MET A 119 -1.02 -24.07 -6.70
CA MET A 119 -2.41 -23.73 -7.02
C MET A 119 -3.14 -23.16 -5.80
N ARG A 120 -2.97 -23.81 -4.64
CA ARG A 120 -3.55 -23.33 -3.38
C ARG A 120 -3.04 -21.91 -3.04
N LYS A 121 -1.72 -21.68 -3.15
CA LYS A 121 -1.12 -20.36 -2.92
C LYS A 121 -1.76 -19.29 -3.80
N ILE A 122 -1.88 -19.54 -5.11
CA ILE A 122 -2.48 -18.58 -6.04
C ILE A 122 -3.96 -18.29 -5.70
N ILE A 123 -4.73 -19.31 -5.34
CA ILE A 123 -6.16 -19.15 -5.06
C ILE A 123 -6.40 -18.49 -3.70
N ASP A 124 -5.66 -18.86 -2.66
CA ASP A 124 -5.88 -18.38 -1.30
C ASP A 124 -5.04 -17.14 -0.99
N GLU A 125 -3.71 -17.24 -1.09
CA GLU A 125 -2.80 -16.17 -0.65
C GLU A 125 -2.77 -15.00 -1.63
N ASP A 126 -2.62 -15.26 -2.94
CA ASP A 126 -2.55 -14.19 -3.94
C ASP A 126 -3.90 -13.46 -4.06
N SER A 127 -5.04 -14.17 -3.89
CA SER A 127 -6.35 -13.50 -3.77
C SER A 127 -6.43 -12.59 -2.54
N GLY A 128 -5.82 -12.97 -1.41
CA GLY A 128 -5.71 -12.16 -0.20
C GLY A 128 -4.89 -10.87 -0.41
N GLN A 129 -3.83 -10.92 -1.24
CA GLN A 129 -3.06 -9.72 -1.60
C GLN A 129 -3.91 -8.68 -2.33
N THR A 130 -4.83 -9.11 -3.19
CA THR A 130 -5.77 -8.18 -3.85
C THR A 130 -6.73 -7.53 -2.86
N HIS A 131 -7.09 -8.23 -1.78
CA HIS A 131 -7.89 -7.67 -0.69
C HIS A 131 -7.18 -6.47 -0.03
N THR A 132 -5.93 -6.64 0.39
CA THR A 132 -5.13 -5.57 1.02
C THR A 132 -5.05 -4.34 0.12
N PHE A 133 -4.80 -4.54 -1.18
CA PHE A 133 -4.75 -3.45 -2.15
C PHE A 133 -6.08 -2.69 -2.25
N VAL A 134 -7.21 -3.40 -2.37
CA VAL A 134 -8.53 -2.78 -2.55
C VAL A 134 -9.05 -2.17 -1.25
N ALA A 135 -8.87 -2.86 -0.12
CA ALA A 135 -9.42 -2.47 1.17
C ALA A 135 -8.72 -1.24 1.78
N HIS A 136 -7.40 -1.19 1.69
CA HIS A 136 -6.59 -0.19 2.39
C HIS A 136 -5.92 0.79 1.44
N LEU A 137 -5.27 0.30 0.39
CA LEU A 137 -4.45 1.16 -0.45
C LEU A 137 -5.24 2.08 -1.37
N LEU A 138 -6.37 1.62 -1.92
CA LEU A 138 -7.18 2.47 -2.80
C LEU A 138 -7.78 3.69 -2.10
N PRO A 139 -8.36 3.59 -0.89
CA PRO A 139 -8.77 4.77 -0.13
C PRO A 139 -7.57 5.68 0.19
N ASP A 140 -6.44 5.09 0.60
CA ASP A 140 -5.24 5.85 0.94
C ASP A 140 -4.64 6.61 -0.25
N VAL A 141 -4.72 6.08 -1.48
CA VAL A 141 -4.29 6.81 -2.70
C VAL A 141 -4.96 8.17 -2.80
N ALA A 142 -6.28 8.23 -2.59
CA ALA A 142 -7.01 9.48 -2.72
C ALA A 142 -6.55 10.51 -1.69
N SER A 143 -6.41 10.11 -0.42
CA SER A 143 -5.91 11.01 0.62
C SER A 143 -4.44 11.38 0.41
N CYS A 144 -3.58 10.45 -0.02
CA CYS A 144 -2.16 10.69 -0.32
C CYS A 144 -1.93 11.68 -1.46
N VAL A 145 -2.88 11.86 -2.36
CA VAL A 145 -2.80 12.85 -3.45
C VAL A 145 -3.44 14.17 -3.02
N VAL A 146 -4.64 14.10 -2.45
CA VAL A 146 -5.46 15.29 -2.17
C VAL A 146 -4.92 16.06 -0.97
N ALA A 147 -4.50 15.39 0.12
CA ALA A 147 -4.02 16.07 1.31
C ALA A 147 -2.73 16.88 1.07
N PRO A 148 -1.65 16.35 0.43
CA PRO A 148 -0.47 17.15 0.11
C PRO A 148 -0.76 18.34 -0.80
N ILE A 149 -1.64 18.18 -1.81
CA ILE A 149 -2.07 19.29 -2.65
C ILE A 149 -2.76 20.38 -1.79
N GLY A 150 -3.69 19.96 -0.93
CA GLY A 150 -4.37 20.85 -0.01
C GLY A 150 -3.41 21.57 0.94
N VAL A 151 -2.40 20.86 1.47
CA VAL A 151 -1.33 21.48 2.30
C VAL A 151 -0.54 22.52 1.50
N ILE A 152 -0.08 22.19 0.29
CA ILE A 152 0.68 23.12 -0.55
C ILE A 152 -0.16 24.39 -0.81
N VAL A 153 -1.42 24.23 -1.20
CA VAL A 153 -2.34 25.36 -1.40
C VAL A 153 -2.47 26.20 -0.13
N LEU A 154 -2.64 25.54 1.03
CA LEU A 154 -2.74 26.21 2.33
C LEU A 154 -1.47 27.01 2.66
N LEU A 155 -0.28 26.40 2.53
CA LEU A 155 0.99 27.05 2.81
C LEU A 155 1.18 28.30 1.96
N PHE A 156 0.92 28.23 0.66
CA PHE A 156 1.04 29.39 -0.23
C PHE A 156 -0.05 30.45 -0.02
N SER A 157 -1.24 30.07 0.46
CA SER A 157 -2.33 31.00 0.74
C SER A 157 -2.13 31.78 2.04
N VAL A 158 -1.41 31.19 3.02
CA VAL A 158 -1.12 31.84 4.31
C VAL A 158 0.07 32.79 4.19
N ASP A 159 1.17 32.32 3.62
CA ASP A 159 2.37 33.13 3.38
C ASP A 159 3.20 32.49 2.25
N TRP A 160 3.29 33.20 1.12
CA TRP A 160 3.96 32.64 -0.06
C TRP A 160 5.49 32.48 0.13
N GLN A 161 6.14 33.34 0.96
CA GLN A 161 7.58 33.32 1.20
C GLN A 161 7.97 32.13 2.09
N LEU A 162 7.24 31.95 3.18
CA LEU A 162 7.38 30.77 4.04
C LEU A 162 6.94 29.49 3.30
N GLY A 163 5.89 29.58 2.47
CA GLY A 163 5.45 28.47 1.60
C GLY A 163 6.53 28.02 0.63
N ALA A 164 7.20 28.96 -0.04
CA ALA A 164 8.33 28.66 -0.92
C ALA A 164 9.51 28.05 -0.14
N ALA A 165 9.83 28.55 1.05
CA ALA A 165 10.86 27.97 1.91
C ALA A 165 10.51 26.55 2.35
N ALA A 166 9.25 26.26 2.69
CA ALA A 166 8.77 24.93 3.04
C ALA A 166 8.86 23.91 1.88
N MET A 167 8.86 24.39 0.63
CA MET A 167 9.03 23.50 -0.53
C MET A 167 10.45 22.94 -0.65
N ILE A 168 11.47 23.58 -0.08
CA ILE A 168 12.87 23.12 -0.15
C ILE A 168 13.03 21.70 0.45
N PRO A 169 12.70 21.47 1.74
CA PRO A 169 12.80 20.14 2.33
C PRO A 169 11.83 19.14 1.68
N LEU A 170 10.65 19.58 1.25
CA LEU A 170 9.67 18.73 0.61
C LEU A 170 10.15 18.23 -0.76
N ILE A 171 10.67 19.10 -1.61
CA ILE A 171 11.23 18.72 -2.93
C ILE A 171 12.44 17.80 -2.73
N GLY A 172 13.30 18.10 -1.75
CA GLY A 172 14.42 17.25 -1.38
C GLY A 172 13.96 15.83 -1.00
N ALA A 173 12.98 15.72 -0.12
CA ALA A 173 12.42 14.43 0.32
C ALA A 173 11.78 13.65 -0.85
N ILE A 174 10.97 14.30 -1.69
CA ILE A 174 10.36 13.69 -2.87
C ILE A 174 11.43 13.25 -3.90
N GLY A 175 12.48 14.05 -4.10
CA GLY A 175 13.58 13.71 -4.99
C GLY A 175 14.35 12.47 -4.52
N ILE A 176 14.66 12.38 -3.22
CA ILE A 176 15.30 11.20 -2.63
C ILE A 176 14.39 9.98 -2.74
N MET A 177 13.10 10.13 -2.46
CA MET A 177 12.13 9.05 -2.61
C MET A 177 12.06 8.57 -4.08
N GLY A 178 12.02 9.49 -5.04
CA GLY A 178 12.04 9.15 -6.47
C GLY A 178 13.30 8.38 -6.88
N TYR A 179 14.46 8.75 -6.32
CA TYR A 179 15.70 7.99 -6.50
C TYR A 179 15.60 6.56 -5.94
N MET A 180 15.00 6.41 -4.74
CA MET A 180 14.78 5.10 -4.11
C MET A 180 13.84 4.21 -4.90
N MET A 181 12.83 4.80 -5.55
CA MET A 181 11.83 4.08 -6.37
C MET A 181 12.29 3.78 -7.80
N ASN A 182 13.56 4.02 -8.15
CA ASN A 182 14.07 3.76 -9.49
C ASN A 182 13.93 2.27 -9.86
N PRO A 183 13.55 1.92 -11.11
CA PRO A 183 13.39 0.52 -11.57
C PRO A 183 14.61 -0.37 -11.37
N LYS A 184 15.83 0.19 -11.32
CA LYS A 184 17.05 -0.55 -10.97
C LYS A 184 16.99 -1.14 -9.55
N ASN A 185 16.33 -0.46 -8.62
CA ASN A 185 16.15 -0.93 -7.25
C ASN A 185 15.08 -2.02 -7.13
N ASN A 186 14.10 -2.08 -8.07
CA ASN A 186 13.11 -3.16 -8.14
C ASN A 186 13.75 -4.52 -8.44
N GLN A 187 14.94 -4.55 -9.06
CA GLN A 187 15.67 -5.79 -9.27
C GLN A 187 16.13 -6.41 -7.94
N PHE A 188 16.58 -5.59 -6.99
CA PHE A 188 16.91 -6.05 -5.64
C PHE A 188 15.70 -6.61 -4.90
N GLN A 189 14.54 -5.99 -5.06
CA GLN A 189 13.30 -6.49 -4.46
C GLN A 189 12.92 -7.87 -4.99
N ARG A 190 13.07 -8.11 -6.29
CA ARG A 190 12.83 -9.44 -6.89
C ARG A 190 13.81 -10.47 -6.37
N LEU A 191 15.10 -10.16 -6.35
CA LEU A 191 16.14 -11.05 -5.81
C LEU A 191 15.88 -11.40 -4.34
N TYR A 192 15.39 -10.44 -3.55
CA TYR A 192 15.00 -10.65 -2.16
C TYR A 192 13.83 -11.64 -2.04
N LEU A 193 12.77 -11.46 -2.84
CA LEU A 193 11.61 -12.36 -2.84
C LEU A 193 11.97 -13.76 -3.33
N ASP A 194 12.79 -13.89 -4.37
CA ASP A 194 13.26 -15.18 -4.89
C ASP A 194 14.12 -15.91 -3.85
N ALA A 195 15.01 -15.21 -3.15
CA ALA A 195 15.83 -15.79 -2.10
C ALA A 195 15.00 -16.22 -0.89
N GLN A 196 13.97 -15.45 -0.52
CA GLN A 196 13.02 -15.79 0.53
C GLN A 196 12.18 -17.03 0.16
N GLU A 197 11.70 -17.11 -1.07
CA GLU A 197 10.94 -18.28 -1.58
C GLU A 197 11.82 -19.53 -1.58
N LYS A 198 13.06 -19.42 -2.04
CA LYS A 198 14.03 -20.53 -2.03
C LYS A 198 14.31 -21.00 -0.61
N MET A 199 14.58 -20.10 0.32
CA MET A 199 14.81 -20.43 1.73
C MET A 199 13.57 -21.11 2.35
N GLY A 200 12.35 -20.63 2.04
CA GLY A 200 11.11 -21.25 2.48
C GLY A 200 10.91 -22.67 1.94
N ALA A 201 11.23 -22.90 0.66
CA ALA A 201 11.16 -24.23 0.05
C ALA A 201 12.14 -25.21 0.69
N GLU A 202 13.39 -24.81 0.91
CA GLU A 202 14.41 -25.64 1.57
C GLU A 202 14.05 -25.92 3.04
N ALA A 203 13.41 -24.95 3.75
CA ALA A 203 12.92 -25.15 5.11
C ALA A 203 11.84 -26.24 5.18
N VAL A 204 10.90 -26.26 4.23
CA VAL A 204 9.85 -27.29 4.16
C VAL A 204 10.47 -28.66 3.88
N GLU A 205 11.46 -28.74 2.97
CA GLU A 205 12.16 -29.99 2.66
C GLU A 205 12.95 -30.49 3.87
N TYR A 206 13.60 -29.57 4.61
CA TYR A 206 14.28 -29.88 5.88
C TYR A 206 13.31 -30.52 6.89
N VAL A 207 12.15 -29.89 7.14
CA VAL A 207 11.17 -30.41 8.10
C VAL A 207 10.66 -31.80 7.69
N ARG A 208 10.41 -32.02 6.39
CA ARG A 208 10.01 -33.32 5.86
C ARG A 208 11.09 -34.38 6.01
N GLY A 209 12.36 -33.98 5.94
CA GLY A 209 13.52 -34.87 6.09
C GLY A 209 13.90 -35.20 7.52
N ILE A 210 13.39 -34.50 8.54
CA ILE A 210 13.74 -34.72 9.97
C ILE A 210 13.59 -36.17 10.41
N PRO A 211 12.51 -36.93 10.08
CA PRO A 211 12.39 -38.34 10.44
C PRO A 211 13.55 -39.18 9.92
N VAL A 212 13.98 -38.96 8.68
CA VAL A 212 15.10 -39.68 8.03
C VAL A 212 16.41 -39.35 8.76
N VAL A 213 16.66 -38.09 9.08
CA VAL A 213 17.84 -37.63 9.84
C VAL A 213 17.91 -38.29 11.21
N LYS A 214 16.79 -38.39 11.91
CA LYS A 214 16.72 -39.03 13.22
C LYS A 214 17.00 -40.53 13.15
N VAL A 215 16.47 -41.24 12.15
CA VAL A 215 16.70 -42.68 11.97
C VAL A 215 18.15 -42.98 11.66
N PHE A 216 18.77 -42.20 10.78
CA PHE A 216 20.16 -42.42 10.33
C PHE A 216 21.20 -41.67 11.17
N GLN A 217 20.80 -40.98 12.28
CA GLN A 217 21.67 -40.22 13.17
C GLN A 217 22.59 -39.20 12.44
N GLN A 218 22.11 -38.66 11.32
CA GLN A 218 22.82 -37.66 10.54
C GLN A 218 22.83 -36.32 11.26
N THR A 219 23.90 -35.54 11.10
CA THR A 219 24.01 -34.20 11.68
C THR A 219 23.26 -33.16 10.87
N VAL A 220 23.00 -31.99 11.48
CA VAL A 220 22.36 -30.81 10.85
C VAL A 220 23.06 -30.38 9.54
N PHE A 221 24.36 -30.66 9.41
CA PHE A 221 25.14 -30.42 8.18
C PHE A 221 24.70 -31.24 6.97
N SER A 222 23.94 -32.32 7.17
CA SER A 222 23.33 -33.08 6.07
C SER A 222 22.34 -32.25 5.25
N PHE A 223 21.86 -31.12 5.81
CA PHE A 223 21.01 -30.15 5.15
C PHE A 223 21.75 -28.91 4.71
N LYS A 224 22.92 -29.09 4.14
CA LYS A 224 23.77 -28.00 3.63
C LYS A 224 23.01 -27.01 2.75
N ARG A 225 22.08 -27.49 1.90
CA ARG A 225 21.27 -26.64 1.02
C ARG A 225 20.41 -25.63 1.79
N PHE A 226 19.77 -26.07 2.87
CA PHE A 226 18.98 -25.16 3.71
C PHE A 226 19.88 -24.13 4.44
N TYR A 227 20.99 -24.58 4.99
CA TYR A 227 21.98 -23.67 5.60
C TYR A 227 22.50 -22.64 4.59
N ASP A 228 22.92 -23.08 3.41
CA ASP A 228 23.43 -22.22 2.34
C ASP A 228 22.36 -21.23 1.86
N SER A 229 21.08 -21.62 1.84
CA SER A 229 19.97 -20.73 1.49
C SER A 229 19.75 -19.64 2.54
N ILE A 230 19.88 -19.96 3.83
CA ILE A 230 19.80 -18.98 4.93
C ILE A 230 20.95 -17.97 4.81
N ILE A 231 22.18 -18.44 4.59
CA ILE A 231 23.35 -17.57 4.44
C ILE A 231 23.18 -16.66 3.20
N SER A 232 22.77 -17.23 2.08
CA SER A 232 22.53 -16.47 0.85
C SER A 232 21.45 -15.39 1.04
N TYR A 233 20.34 -15.74 1.71
CA TYR A 233 19.29 -14.80 2.05
C TYR A 233 19.79 -13.69 2.99
N ARG A 234 20.51 -14.06 4.07
CA ARG A 234 21.13 -13.10 4.99
C ARG A 234 22.01 -12.09 4.26
N ASP A 235 22.92 -12.57 3.41
CA ASP A 235 23.88 -11.72 2.69
C ASP A 235 23.17 -10.76 1.72
N LEU A 236 22.09 -11.23 1.09
CA LEU A 236 21.26 -10.40 0.24
C LEU A 236 20.51 -9.34 1.05
N VAL A 237 19.92 -9.72 2.19
CA VAL A 237 19.21 -8.78 3.10
C VAL A 237 20.17 -7.70 3.59
N ILE A 238 21.39 -8.08 4.01
CA ILE A 238 22.40 -7.10 4.46
C ILE A 238 22.74 -6.13 3.32
N LYS A 239 22.99 -6.63 2.09
CA LYS A 239 23.27 -5.78 0.93
C LYS A 239 22.11 -4.84 0.63
N CYS A 240 20.89 -5.35 0.60
CA CYS A 240 19.69 -4.53 0.37
C CYS A 240 19.55 -3.45 1.45
N THR A 241 19.68 -3.82 2.73
CA THR A 241 19.57 -2.89 3.86
C THR A 241 20.62 -1.78 3.77
N LEU A 242 21.86 -2.11 3.47
CA LEU A 242 22.93 -1.11 3.35
C LEU A 242 22.73 -0.16 2.16
N VAL A 243 22.22 -0.66 1.04
CA VAL A 243 21.87 0.18 -0.14
C VAL A 243 20.77 1.17 0.21
N TRP A 244 19.77 0.73 0.98
CA TRP A 244 18.62 1.57 1.36
C TRP A 244 18.88 2.47 2.55
N HIS A 245 19.82 2.11 3.43
CA HIS A 245 20.10 2.83 4.68
C HIS A 245 20.45 4.31 4.44
N THR A 246 21.38 4.59 3.55
CA THR A 246 21.84 5.98 3.31
C THR A 246 20.76 6.86 2.68
N PRO A 247 20.10 6.48 1.56
CA PRO A 247 19.00 7.27 1.01
C PRO A 247 17.86 7.46 2.00
N MET A 248 17.50 6.42 2.77
CA MET A 248 16.43 6.52 3.76
C MET A 248 16.76 7.48 4.89
N SER A 249 18.02 7.51 5.36
CA SER A 249 18.48 8.46 6.37
C SER A 249 18.39 9.89 5.86
N PHE A 250 18.80 10.16 4.63
CA PHE A 250 18.66 11.47 4.02
C PHE A 250 17.20 11.87 3.78
N TYR A 251 16.35 10.90 3.40
CA TYR A 251 14.91 11.14 3.28
C TYR A 251 14.29 11.56 4.61
N ILE A 252 14.59 10.83 5.69
CA ILE A 252 14.08 11.14 7.04
C ILE A 252 14.58 12.52 7.49
N LEU A 253 15.86 12.83 7.24
CA LEU A 253 16.40 14.14 7.55
C LEU A 253 15.67 15.24 6.76
N ALA A 254 15.53 15.09 5.44
CA ALA A 254 14.88 16.07 4.59
C ALA A 254 13.42 16.31 4.99
N ILE A 255 12.63 15.24 5.19
CA ILE A 255 11.20 15.36 5.51
C ILE A 255 10.94 15.95 6.89
N ASN A 256 11.93 15.93 7.80
CA ASN A 256 11.85 16.55 9.12
C ASN A 256 12.59 17.90 9.22
N ALA A 257 13.18 18.36 8.12
CA ALA A 257 13.98 19.59 8.10
C ALA A 257 13.17 20.88 8.00
N PHE A 258 11.82 20.84 8.07
CA PHE A 258 10.98 22.02 7.93
C PHE A 258 11.38 23.15 8.89
N ALA A 259 11.53 22.86 10.18
CA ALA A 259 11.91 23.86 11.17
C ALA A 259 13.28 24.48 10.88
N PHE A 260 14.25 23.70 10.40
CA PHE A 260 15.60 24.18 10.08
C PHE A 260 15.65 25.15 8.88
N VAL A 261 14.65 25.12 8.02
CA VAL A 261 14.52 26.05 6.88
C VAL A 261 13.60 27.23 7.24
N LEU A 262 12.48 26.94 7.90
CA LEU A 262 11.47 27.95 8.20
C LEU A 262 11.95 28.97 9.26
N VAL A 263 12.65 28.53 10.31
CA VAL A 263 13.11 29.44 11.39
C VAL A 263 14.11 30.48 10.87
N PRO A 264 15.18 30.13 10.13
CA PRO A 264 16.06 31.16 9.53
C PRO A 264 15.31 32.08 8.55
N THR A 265 14.40 31.53 7.73
CA THR A 265 13.59 32.34 6.82
C THR A 265 12.73 33.35 7.59
N ALA A 266 12.07 32.92 8.67
CA ALA A 266 11.29 33.78 9.52
C ALA A 266 12.13 34.90 10.13
N ILE A 267 13.33 34.60 10.62
CA ILE A 267 14.26 35.61 11.18
C ILE A 267 14.61 36.67 10.12
N ILE A 268 14.89 36.23 8.90
CA ILE A 268 15.18 37.13 7.77
C ILE A 268 13.97 38.03 7.48
N LEU A 269 12.76 37.45 7.39
CA LEU A 269 11.54 38.21 7.11
C LEU A 269 11.22 39.26 8.21
N ILE A 270 11.38 38.91 9.48
CA ILE A 270 11.23 39.81 10.59
C ILE A 270 12.27 40.94 10.52
N GLY A 271 13.53 40.61 10.21
CA GLY A 271 14.60 41.58 10.04
C GLY A 271 14.35 42.57 8.88
N HIS A 272 13.55 42.22 7.89
CA HIS A 272 13.12 43.11 6.80
C HIS A 272 11.81 43.87 7.12
N GLY A 273 11.34 43.87 8.35
CA GLY A 273 10.17 44.65 8.79
C GLY A 273 8.84 43.90 8.72
N GLY A 274 8.86 42.57 8.56
CA GLY A 274 7.66 41.76 8.64
C GLY A 274 7.08 41.73 10.06
N ASP A 275 5.75 41.56 10.16
CA ASP A 275 5.07 41.47 11.46
C ASP A 275 5.46 40.16 12.19
N THR A 276 6.18 40.33 13.30
CA THR A 276 6.74 39.22 14.09
C THR A 276 5.66 38.22 14.51
N THR A 277 4.51 38.73 14.98
CA THR A 277 3.41 37.92 15.51
C THR A 277 2.81 37.04 14.44
N THR A 278 2.51 37.60 13.28
CA THR A 278 1.97 36.84 12.13
C THR A 278 2.97 35.83 11.61
N ILE A 279 4.24 36.19 11.45
CA ILE A 279 5.28 35.28 10.96
C ILE A 279 5.48 34.11 11.91
N VAL A 280 5.54 34.33 13.22
CA VAL A 280 5.67 33.27 14.22
C VAL A 280 4.46 32.34 14.20
N ALA A 281 3.23 32.88 14.13
CA ALA A 281 2.01 32.08 14.02
C ALA A 281 2.04 31.18 12.76
N ASN A 282 2.50 31.72 11.61
CA ASN A 282 2.60 30.99 10.36
C ASN A 282 3.67 29.89 10.45
N VAL A 283 4.83 30.15 11.04
CA VAL A 283 5.87 29.12 11.27
C VAL A 283 5.35 27.98 12.13
N ILE A 284 4.60 28.29 13.20
CA ILE A 284 3.99 27.27 14.06
C ILE A 284 3.03 26.39 13.25
N LEU A 285 2.15 26.98 12.42
CA LEU A 285 1.27 26.20 11.52
C LEU A 285 2.07 25.23 10.65
N TYR A 286 3.12 25.74 10.00
CA TYR A 286 3.91 24.96 9.04
C TYR A 286 4.66 23.81 9.70
N VAL A 287 5.20 24.03 10.90
CA VAL A 287 5.89 22.97 11.67
C VAL A 287 4.89 21.92 12.17
N VAL A 288 3.71 22.35 12.64
CA VAL A 288 2.69 21.44 13.17
C VAL A 288 2.02 20.60 12.05
N ILE A 289 1.91 21.14 10.84
CA ILE A 289 1.34 20.40 9.69
C ILE A 289 2.37 19.48 8.99
N ALA A 290 3.67 19.69 9.18
CA ALA A 290 4.73 18.91 8.54
C ALA A 290 4.61 17.38 8.73
N PRO A 291 4.24 16.83 9.91
CA PRO A 291 4.01 15.40 10.09
C PRO A 291 2.91 14.82 9.20
N LEU A 292 1.88 15.62 8.86
CA LEU A 292 0.84 15.21 7.94
C LEU A 292 1.40 15.00 6.53
N ILE A 293 2.28 15.87 6.06
CA ILE A 293 2.97 15.71 4.78
C ILE A 293 3.86 14.46 4.81
N ALA A 294 4.66 14.30 5.86
CA ALA A 294 5.57 13.17 6.03
C ALA A 294 4.82 11.83 5.98
N SER A 295 3.70 11.71 6.68
CA SER A 295 2.89 10.49 6.68
C SER A 295 2.30 10.16 5.30
N ASN A 296 1.82 11.16 4.55
CA ASN A 296 1.28 10.94 3.22
C ASN A 296 2.37 10.56 2.20
N VAL A 297 3.57 11.13 2.30
CA VAL A 297 4.70 10.75 1.45
C VAL A 297 5.14 9.31 1.75
N MET A 298 5.20 8.90 3.01
CA MET A 298 5.49 7.52 3.40
C MET A 298 4.43 6.53 2.88
N LYS A 299 3.15 6.86 2.99
CA LYS A 299 2.06 6.05 2.42
C LYS A 299 2.20 5.90 0.91
N ALA A 300 2.55 6.97 0.18
CA ALA A 300 2.80 6.91 -1.27
C ALA A 300 3.95 5.96 -1.64
N MET A 301 4.97 5.84 -0.80
CA MET A 301 6.07 4.89 -1.00
C MET A 301 5.60 3.44 -0.88
N TYR A 302 4.86 3.10 0.18
CA TYR A 302 4.31 1.75 0.35
C TYR A 302 3.31 1.38 -0.73
N LEU A 303 2.51 2.34 -1.20
CA LEU A 303 1.53 2.14 -2.26
C LEU A 303 2.13 1.53 -3.53
N SER A 304 3.33 1.94 -3.93
CA SER A 304 3.97 1.41 -5.15
C SER A 304 4.35 -0.07 -5.01
N GLN A 305 4.81 -0.48 -3.83
CA GLN A 305 5.15 -1.87 -3.52
C GLN A 305 3.90 -2.76 -3.53
N ASP A 306 2.85 -2.32 -2.86
CA ASP A 306 1.63 -3.09 -2.72
C ASP A 306 0.85 -3.17 -4.04
N LEU A 307 0.91 -2.12 -4.86
CA LEU A 307 0.39 -2.14 -6.22
C LEU A 307 1.10 -3.19 -7.10
N PHE A 308 2.42 -3.32 -6.97
CA PHE A 308 3.19 -4.34 -7.66
C PHE A 308 2.73 -5.73 -7.25
N MET A 309 2.62 -6.00 -5.94
CA MET A 309 2.16 -7.30 -5.39
C MET A 309 0.74 -7.64 -5.85
N ALA A 310 -0.18 -6.67 -5.81
CA ALA A 310 -1.55 -6.87 -6.27
C ALA A 310 -1.63 -7.15 -7.78
N ASN A 311 -0.82 -6.49 -8.59
CA ASN A 311 -0.79 -6.74 -10.04
C ASN A 311 -0.26 -8.13 -10.35
N GLU A 312 0.79 -8.57 -9.67
CA GLU A 312 1.36 -9.92 -9.80
C GLU A 312 0.32 -10.98 -9.40
N ALA A 313 -0.37 -10.77 -8.27
CA ALA A 313 -1.42 -11.67 -7.80
C ALA A 313 -2.57 -11.83 -8.80
N VAL A 314 -3.04 -10.72 -9.38
CA VAL A 314 -4.08 -10.74 -10.43
C VAL A 314 -3.58 -11.48 -11.66
N GLU A 315 -2.33 -11.26 -12.06
CA GLU A 315 -1.77 -11.90 -13.27
C GLU A 315 -1.65 -13.42 -13.10
N ARG A 316 -1.14 -13.89 -11.97
CA ARG A 316 -1.05 -15.31 -11.65
C ARG A 316 -2.43 -15.99 -11.61
N LEU A 317 -3.43 -15.33 -11.03
CA LEU A 317 -4.79 -15.85 -11.00
C LEU A 317 -5.42 -15.90 -12.40
N GLU A 318 -5.19 -14.87 -13.22
CA GLU A 318 -5.68 -14.88 -14.61
C GLU A 318 -5.03 -15.98 -15.44
N GLN A 319 -3.75 -16.28 -15.24
CA GLN A 319 -3.11 -17.42 -15.90
C GLN A 319 -3.86 -18.72 -15.60
N LEU A 320 -4.28 -18.95 -14.34
CA LEU A 320 -5.11 -20.11 -14.00
C LEU A 320 -6.49 -20.07 -14.66
N THR A 321 -7.11 -18.92 -14.76
CA THR A 321 -8.45 -18.79 -15.35
C THR A 321 -8.46 -18.86 -16.88
N HIS A 322 -7.33 -18.67 -17.56
CA HIS A 322 -7.21 -18.75 -19.02
C HIS A 322 -6.85 -20.18 -19.53
N ILE A 323 -6.59 -21.14 -18.65
CA ILE A 323 -6.33 -22.52 -19.06
C ILE A 323 -7.54 -23.05 -19.85
N ALA A 324 -7.28 -23.70 -21.00
CA ALA A 324 -8.36 -24.24 -21.83
C ALA A 324 -9.20 -25.27 -21.05
N PRO A 325 -10.53 -25.16 -21.03
CA PRO A 325 -11.38 -26.18 -20.42
C PRO A 325 -11.34 -27.47 -21.25
N LEU A 326 -11.72 -28.56 -20.63
CA LEU A 326 -12.02 -29.80 -21.38
C LEU A 326 -13.12 -29.48 -22.41
N SER A 327 -12.88 -29.88 -23.67
CA SER A 327 -13.88 -29.70 -24.72
C SER A 327 -15.13 -30.49 -24.36
N GLN A 328 -16.26 -29.78 -24.27
CA GLN A 328 -17.58 -30.40 -24.11
C GLN A 328 -18.23 -30.47 -25.46
N HIS A 329 -18.87 -31.60 -25.76
CA HIS A 329 -19.69 -31.74 -26.97
C HIS A 329 -20.95 -30.90 -26.81
N ASP A 330 -21.33 -30.15 -27.84
CA ASP A 330 -22.50 -29.24 -27.79
C ASP A 330 -23.82 -30.05 -27.62
N ASP A 331 -23.85 -31.29 -28.02
CA ASP A 331 -24.99 -32.22 -27.83
C ASP A 331 -24.51 -33.50 -27.15
N PRO A 332 -24.49 -33.55 -25.79
CA PRO A 332 -24.05 -34.71 -25.04
C PRO A 332 -25.08 -35.85 -25.18
N LYS A 333 -24.73 -36.90 -25.88
CA LYS A 333 -25.55 -38.11 -25.94
C LYS A 333 -25.63 -38.79 -24.56
N ARG A 334 -26.83 -39.15 -24.13
CA ARG A 334 -27.00 -39.99 -22.95
C ARG A 334 -26.60 -41.42 -23.30
N ALA A 335 -25.85 -42.05 -22.41
CA ALA A 335 -25.52 -43.48 -22.57
C ALA A 335 -26.81 -44.29 -22.51
N GLU A 336 -27.04 -45.11 -23.54
CA GLU A 336 -28.21 -46.00 -23.64
C GLU A 336 -27.93 -47.37 -22.97
N ALA A 337 -26.64 -47.71 -22.78
CA ALA A 337 -26.18 -48.92 -22.13
C ALA A 337 -24.98 -48.62 -21.23
N TYR A 338 -24.67 -49.52 -20.29
CA TYR A 338 -23.59 -49.37 -19.31
C TYR A 338 -22.29 -50.10 -19.74
N ASP A 339 -22.23 -50.67 -20.96
CA ASP A 339 -21.04 -51.33 -21.49
C ASP A 339 -20.06 -50.28 -22.09
N ILE A 340 -18.77 -50.45 -21.83
CA ILE A 340 -17.68 -49.66 -22.39
C ILE A 340 -16.88 -50.51 -23.35
N ARG A 341 -16.80 -50.09 -24.62
CA ARG A 341 -16.05 -50.79 -25.66
C ARG A 341 -14.91 -49.92 -26.17
N PHE A 342 -13.69 -50.39 -26.09
CA PHE A 342 -12.50 -49.75 -26.64
C PHE A 342 -12.22 -50.34 -28.05
N ASN A 343 -12.44 -49.53 -29.08
CA ASN A 343 -12.13 -49.91 -30.47
C ASN A 343 -10.93 -49.09 -30.96
N ASN A 344 -9.77 -49.73 -31.14
CA ASN A 344 -8.52 -49.09 -31.63
C ASN A 344 -8.15 -47.80 -30.93
N VAL A 345 -8.22 -47.75 -29.61
CA VAL A 345 -7.87 -46.58 -28.81
C VAL A 345 -6.37 -46.59 -28.54
N SER A 346 -5.67 -45.55 -29.04
CA SER A 346 -4.27 -45.28 -28.69
C SER A 346 -4.20 -44.18 -27.65
N PHE A 347 -3.47 -44.42 -26.58
CA PHE A 347 -3.19 -43.38 -25.54
C PHE A 347 -1.79 -42.83 -25.83
N ARG A 348 -1.67 -41.52 -25.87
CA ARG A 348 -0.40 -40.79 -25.90
C ARG A 348 -0.23 -39.96 -24.65
#